data_7eea69188946795cb4f20380d8dc6dc2
#
_entry.id   7eea69188946795cb4f20380d8dc6dc2
#
_cell.length_a   1.000
_cell.length_b   1.000
_cell.length_c   1.000
_cell.angle_alpha   90.00
_cell.angle_beta   90.00
_cell.angle_gamma   90.00
#
_symmetry.space_group_name_H-M   'P 1'
#
loop_
_entity.id
_entity.type
_entity.pdbx_description
1 polymer ?
#
loop_
_entity_poly.entity_id
_entity_poly.type
_entity_poly.pdbx_seq_one_letter_code
_entity_poly.pdbx_strand_id
1 'polypeptide(L)'
;MIREELIFVATCDISGLVRGKGFPARELPLRLTKGVGWTGSNLMMSPFGPIWDTPFGTAGDFMIVPDPAAEVRVDFGDDSAAEHFFLGDICNTDGSAWECCPRNFLRRAVRQLEEVASLRVIAAFEQEFLYTGISDRPGDAYALAAFRRQPDSAPHPSYVR
;
A
#
# COMPACT_ATOMS: atom_id res chain seq x y z
N MET A 1 -17.10 -24.26 -4.51
CA MET A 1 -17.14 -23.07 -3.62
C MET A 1 -16.77 -21.88 -4.50
N ILE A 2 -17.65 -20.91 -4.67
CA ILE A 2 -17.34 -19.71 -5.47
C ILE A 2 -16.42 -18.87 -4.59
N ARG A 3 -15.15 -18.71 -4.98
CA ARG A 3 -14.23 -17.77 -4.33
C ARG A 3 -14.53 -16.38 -4.89
N GLU A 4 -15.01 -15.49 -4.06
CA GLU A 4 -15.17 -14.09 -4.43
C GLU A 4 -13.79 -13.41 -4.38
N GLU A 5 -13.46 -12.68 -5.44
CA GLU A 5 -12.25 -11.84 -5.46
C GLU A 5 -12.40 -10.70 -4.46
N LEU A 6 -11.37 -10.50 -3.67
CA LEU A 6 -11.27 -9.39 -2.73
C LEU A 6 -10.31 -8.34 -3.30
N ILE A 7 -10.68 -7.09 -3.11
CA ILE A 7 -9.85 -5.93 -3.43
C ILE A 7 -9.45 -5.27 -2.12
N PHE A 8 -8.18 -4.89 -2.02
CA PHE A 8 -7.65 -4.21 -0.87
C PHE A 8 -7.34 -2.76 -1.23
N VAL A 9 -7.88 -1.80 -0.48
CA VAL A 9 -7.47 -0.40 -0.60
C VAL A 9 -6.56 -0.03 0.55
N ALA A 10 -5.44 0.60 0.24
CA ALA A 10 -4.34 0.81 1.16
C ALA A 10 -3.83 2.25 1.16
N THR A 11 -3.24 2.62 2.28
CA THR A 11 -2.43 3.82 2.46
C THR A 11 -1.22 3.47 3.34
N CYS A 12 -0.24 4.36 3.43
CA CYS A 12 0.88 4.19 4.35
C CYS A 12 0.63 4.96 5.64
N ASP A 13 1.02 4.38 6.77
CA ASP A 13 1.13 5.09 8.03
C ASP A 13 2.48 5.85 8.14
N ILE A 14 2.69 6.59 9.22
CA ILE A 14 3.94 7.33 9.43
C ILE A 14 5.15 6.44 9.67
N SER A 15 4.94 5.17 9.95
CA SER A 15 6.02 4.16 10.08
C SER A 15 6.41 3.57 8.72
N GLY A 16 5.75 3.98 7.62
CA GLY A 16 5.99 3.46 6.28
C GLY A 16 5.31 2.10 6.02
N LEU A 17 4.47 1.61 6.94
CA LEU A 17 3.74 0.37 6.74
C LEU A 17 2.47 0.61 5.93
N VAL A 18 2.23 -0.29 4.99
CA VAL A 18 1.00 -0.29 4.20
C VAL A 18 -0.14 -0.86 5.05
N ARG A 19 -1.21 -0.09 5.17
CA ARG A 19 -2.40 -0.45 5.93
C ARG A 19 -3.64 -0.16 5.12
N GLY A 20 -4.68 -0.95 5.31
CA GLY A 20 -5.90 -0.76 4.53
C GLY A 20 -7.01 -1.70 4.95
N LYS A 21 -8.00 -1.81 4.08
CA LYS A 21 -9.16 -2.70 4.25
C LYS A 21 -9.51 -3.39 2.94
N GLY A 22 -9.93 -4.66 3.06
CA GLY A 22 -10.47 -5.43 1.95
C GLY A 22 -11.97 -5.21 1.78
N PHE A 23 -12.42 -5.35 0.55
CA PHE A 23 -13.83 -5.38 0.18
C PHE A 23 -14.06 -6.31 -1.03
N PRO A 24 -15.26 -6.86 -1.20
CA PRO A 24 -15.60 -7.69 -2.35
C PRO A 24 -15.46 -6.94 -3.68
N ALA A 25 -14.93 -7.58 -4.72
CA ALA A 25 -14.71 -6.95 -6.03
C ALA A 25 -15.99 -6.35 -6.64
N ARG A 26 -17.16 -6.95 -6.39
CA ARG A 26 -18.45 -6.41 -6.82
C ARG A 26 -18.75 -5.01 -6.28
N GLU A 27 -18.13 -4.61 -5.18
CA GLU A 27 -18.33 -3.29 -4.58
C GLU A 27 -17.40 -2.21 -5.17
N LEU A 28 -16.47 -2.57 -6.05
CA LEU A 28 -15.48 -1.63 -6.60
C LEU A 28 -16.10 -0.33 -7.14
N PRO A 29 -17.18 -0.37 -7.96
CA PRO A 29 -17.78 0.87 -8.46
C PRO A 29 -18.27 1.83 -7.35
N LEU A 30 -18.79 1.26 -6.27
CA LEU A 30 -19.20 2.04 -5.10
C LEU A 30 -17.98 2.57 -4.34
N ARG A 31 -16.96 1.74 -4.15
CA ARG A 31 -15.77 2.08 -3.37
C ARG A 31 -14.88 3.12 -4.04
N LEU A 32 -14.84 3.15 -5.36
CA LEU A 32 -14.15 4.20 -6.12
C LEU A 32 -14.72 5.61 -5.85
N THR A 33 -15.99 5.70 -5.48
CA THR A 33 -16.64 6.99 -5.18
C THR A 33 -16.80 7.27 -3.69
N LYS A 34 -17.10 6.24 -2.91
CA LYS A 34 -17.40 6.37 -1.47
C LYS A 34 -16.25 5.98 -0.56
N GLY A 35 -15.27 5.28 -1.10
CA GLY A 35 -14.15 4.77 -0.31
C GLY A 35 -14.56 3.68 0.69
N VAL A 36 -13.67 3.39 1.61
CA VAL A 36 -13.87 2.55 2.78
C VAL A 36 -13.57 3.33 4.05
N GLY A 37 -14.34 3.09 5.11
CA GLY A 37 -14.17 3.80 6.37
C GLY A 37 -12.78 3.63 6.97
N TRP A 38 -12.21 4.71 7.47
CA TRP A 38 -10.88 4.80 8.05
C TRP A 38 -10.88 5.65 9.30
N THR A 39 -9.98 5.38 10.24
CA THR A 39 -9.80 6.19 11.45
C THR A 39 -8.44 6.89 11.39
N GLY A 40 -8.43 8.19 11.66
CA GLY A 40 -7.22 9.02 11.58
C GLY A 40 -6.07 8.54 12.46
N SER A 41 -6.38 8.00 13.64
CA SER A 41 -5.40 7.44 14.56
C SER A 41 -4.58 6.28 13.96
N ASN A 42 -5.11 5.57 12.95
CA ASN A 42 -4.36 4.51 12.26
C ASN A 42 -3.12 5.03 11.53
N LEU A 43 -3.07 6.34 11.23
CA LEU A 43 -1.89 6.96 10.66
C LEU A 43 -0.71 6.94 11.65
N MET A 44 -0.99 6.94 12.94
CA MET A 44 -0.01 7.00 14.05
C MET A 44 0.30 5.62 14.64
N MET A 45 0.01 4.55 13.93
CA MET A 45 0.37 3.21 14.39
C MET A 45 1.89 3.02 14.36
N SER A 46 2.42 2.45 15.44
CA SER A 46 3.83 2.05 15.47
C SER A 46 4.08 0.80 14.62
N PRO A 47 5.34 0.50 14.25
CA PRO A 47 5.69 -0.75 13.57
C PRO A 47 5.28 -2.02 14.35
N PHE A 48 5.09 -1.90 15.66
CA PHE A 48 4.73 -3.00 16.56
C PHE A 48 3.23 -3.11 16.84
N GLY A 49 2.41 -2.26 16.20
CA GLY A 49 0.96 -2.30 16.31
C GLY A 49 0.32 -1.25 17.25
N PRO A 50 0.88 -0.94 18.44
CA PRO A 50 0.28 0.08 19.28
C PRO A 50 0.20 1.44 18.59
N ILE A 51 -0.90 2.15 18.85
CA ILE A 51 -1.07 3.53 18.43
C ILE A 51 -0.39 4.41 19.49
N TRP A 52 0.48 5.31 19.03
CA TRP A 52 1.07 6.34 19.88
C TRP A 52 0.06 7.42 20.22
N ASP A 53 0.40 8.29 21.17
CA ASP A 53 -0.35 9.50 21.40
C ASP A 53 -0.63 10.20 20.07
N THR A 54 -1.89 10.43 19.79
CA THR A 54 -2.31 10.93 18.48
C THR A 54 -3.23 12.14 18.68
N PRO A 55 -3.05 13.21 17.88
CA PRO A 55 -3.94 14.35 17.91
C PRO A 55 -5.34 14.02 17.35
N PHE A 56 -5.48 12.87 16.69
CA PHE A 56 -6.73 12.49 15.99
C PHE A 56 -7.74 11.81 16.92
N GLY A 57 -7.32 11.43 18.16
CA GLY A 57 -8.18 10.70 19.07
C GLY A 57 -8.60 9.33 18.53
N THR A 58 -9.63 8.77 19.15
CA THR A 58 -10.24 7.49 18.73
C THR A 58 -11.52 7.69 17.92
N ALA A 59 -12.02 8.92 17.86
CA ALA A 59 -13.23 9.29 17.14
C ALA A 59 -12.86 10.04 15.85
N GLY A 60 -13.69 9.90 14.86
CA GLY A 60 -13.54 10.56 13.57
C GLY A 60 -13.53 9.54 12.44
N ASP A 61 -14.46 9.73 11.53
CA ASP A 61 -14.56 8.90 10.35
C ASP A 61 -13.90 9.63 9.19
N PHE A 62 -12.94 8.97 8.60
CA PHE A 62 -12.37 9.31 7.30
C PHE A 62 -12.69 8.20 6.32
N MET A 63 -12.41 8.45 5.06
CA MET A 63 -12.56 7.45 4.00
C MET A 63 -11.24 7.28 3.28
N ILE A 64 -10.81 6.04 3.03
CA ILE A 64 -9.78 5.79 2.00
C ILE A 64 -10.50 5.60 0.68
N VAL A 65 -10.28 6.51 -0.26
CA VAL A 65 -10.84 6.44 -1.61
C VAL A 65 -9.78 5.87 -2.54
N PRO A 66 -10.04 4.72 -3.19
CA PRO A 66 -9.08 4.12 -4.12
C PRO A 66 -8.72 5.08 -5.26
N ASP A 67 -7.43 5.15 -5.60
CA ASP A 67 -6.95 5.91 -6.76
C ASP A 67 -6.87 4.96 -7.97
N PRO A 68 -7.71 5.13 -9.01
CA PRO A 68 -7.67 4.25 -10.18
C PRO A 68 -6.32 4.22 -10.90
N ALA A 69 -5.52 5.29 -10.79
CA ALA A 69 -4.18 5.34 -11.37
C ALA A 69 -3.14 4.53 -10.58
N ALA A 70 -3.51 4.07 -9.39
CA ALA A 70 -2.66 3.27 -8.50
C ALA A 70 -3.24 1.86 -8.26
N GLU A 71 -3.93 1.33 -9.27
CA GLU A 71 -4.40 -0.06 -9.29
C GLU A 71 -3.26 -1.02 -9.57
N VAL A 72 -3.19 -2.08 -8.81
CA VAL A 72 -2.27 -3.20 -9.03
C VAL A 72 -3.05 -4.50 -8.92
N ARG A 73 -2.93 -5.35 -9.94
CA ARG A 73 -3.46 -6.71 -9.91
C ARG A 73 -2.40 -7.67 -10.42
N VAL A 74 -2.03 -8.62 -9.58
CA VAL A 74 -1.01 -9.63 -9.88
C VAL A 74 -1.58 -11.02 -9.63
N ASP A 75 -1.48 -11.88 -10.64
CA ASP A 75 -1.72 -13.31 -10.53
C ASP A 75 -0.37 -14.02 -10.58
N PHE A 76 -0.06 -14.79 -9.54
CA PHE A 76 1.21 -15.49 -9.44
C PHE A 76 1.21 -16.85 -10.16
N GLY A 77 0.07 -17.29 -10.68
CA GLY A 77 -0.04 -18.55 -11.42
C GLY A 77 0.20 -19.80 -10.58
N ASP A 78 -0.03 -19.75 -9.28
CA ASP A 78 0.24 -20.83 -8.32
C ASP A 78 -1.03 -21.29 -7.59
N ASP A 79 -2.19 -21.13 -8.21
CA ASP A 79 -3.50 -21.44 -7.65
C ASP A 79 -3.93 -20.63 -6.43
N SER A 80 -3.14 -19.63 -6.02
CA SER A 80 -3.58 -18.66 -5.03
C SER A 80 -4.54 -17.63 -5.62
N ALA A 81 -5.23 -16.90 -4.76
CA ALA A 81 -6.01 -15.75 -5.21
C ALA A 81 -5.08 -14.66 -5.75
N ALA A 82 -5.51 -13.98 -6.83
CA ALA A 82 -4.79 -12.82 -7.32
C ALA A 82 -4.70 -11.73 -6.23
N GLU A 83 -3.55 -11.10 -6.15
CA GLU A 83 -3.38 -9.91 -5.33
C GLU A 83 -3.95 -8.72 -6.10
N HIS A 84 -5.02 -8.13 -5.58
CA HIS A 84 -5.68 -6.99 -6.22
C HIS A 84 -5.81 -5.86 -5.20
N PHE A 85 -5.11 -4.76 -5.44
CA PHE A 85 -5.15 -3.63 -4.52
C PHE A 85 -5.05 -2.29 -5.22
N PHE A 86 -5.47 -1.27 -4.50
CA PHE A 86 -5.34 0.14 -4.85
C PHE A 86 -4.59 0.87 -3.75
N LEU A 87 -3.73 1.79 -4.10
CA LEU A 87 -3.39 2.85 -3.16
C LEU A 87 -4.52 3.89 -3.18
N GLY A 88 -4.86 4.38 -2.00
CA GLY A 88 -5.97 5.32 -1.85
C GLY A 88 -5.59 6.58 -1.10
N ASP A 89 -6.39 7.61 -1.29
CA ASP A 89 -6.27 8.86 -0.58
C ASP A 89 -7.20 8.89 0.62
N ILE A 90 -6.71 9.39 1.74
CA ILE A 90 -7.56 9.62 2.91
C ILE A 90 -8.31 10.93 2.70
N CYS A 91 -9.63 10.85 2.76
CA CYS A 91 -10.55 11.97 2.59
C CYS A 91 -11.45 12.13 3.81
N ASN A 92 -11.94 13.33 4.01
CA ASN A 92 -13.04 13.58 4.93
C ASN A 92 -14.33 12.90 4.43
N THR A 93 -15.32 12.77 5.29
CA THR A 93 -16.61 12.13 4.95
C THR A 93 -17.43 12.87 3.90
N ASP A 94 -17.16 14.15 3.73
CA ASP A 94 -17.74 14.98 2.67
C ASP A 94 -17.03 14.83 1.29
N GLY A 95 -15.96 14.01 1.24
CA GLY A 95 -15.17 13.77 0.06
C GLY A 95 -14.03 14.77 -0.16
N SER A 96 -13.90 15.79 0.69
CA SER A 96 -12.77 16.71 0.63
C SER A 96 -11.47 16.03 1.06
N ALA A 97 -10.34 16.48 0.51
CA ALA A 97 -9.03 15.93 0.86
C ALA A 97 -8.71 16.21 2.34
N TRP A 98 -8.34 15.16 3.07
CA TRP A 98 -7.83 15.33 4.43
C TRP A 98 -6.38 15.84 4.38
N GLU A 99 -6.11 16.91 5.09
CA GLU A 99 -4.80 17.60 5.05
C GLU A 99 -3.64 16.75 5.60
N CYS A 100 -3.91 15.79 6.48
CA CYS A 100 -2.92 14.86 7.01
C CYS A 100 -2.76 13.59 6.16
N CYS A 101 -3.43 13.47 5.01
CA CYS A 101 -3.21 12.35 4.11
C CYS A 101 -1.79 12.40 3.52
N PRO A 102 -0.92 11.38 3.73
CA PRO A 102 0.47 11.40 3.26
C PRO A 102 0.59 11.55 1.74
N ARG A 103 -0.28 10.89 0.98
CA ARG A 103 -0.29 10.98 -0.48
C ARG A 103 -0.67 12.39 -0.96
N ASN A 104 -1.68 13.00 -0.35
CA ASN A 104 -2.08 14.37 -0.67
C ASN A 104 -1.01 15.38 -0.25
N PHE A 105 -0.34 15.14 0.87
CA PHE A 105 0.78 15.97 1.30
C PHE A 105 1.90 15.95 0.25
N LEU A 106 2.31 14.76 -0.21
CA LEU A 106 3.34 14.62 -1.24
C LEU A 106 2.93 15.29 -2.55
N ARG A 107 1.69 15.09 -3.02
CA ARG A 107 1.20 15.75 -4.26
C ARG A 107 1.27 17.26 -4.16
N ARG A 108 0.90 17.82 -3.01
CA ARG A 108 0.99 19.28 -2.79
C ARG A 108 2.44 19.75 -2.82
N ALA A 109 3.35 19.04 -2.14
CA ALA A 109 4.76 19.38 -2.11
C ALA A 109 5.40 19.35 -3.50
N VAL A 110 5.12 18.30 -4.30
CA VAL A 110 5.63 18.17 -5.67
C VAL A 110 5.09 19.31 -6.55
N ARG A 111 3.79 19.62 -6.45
CA ARG A 111 3.19 20.74 -7.20
C ARG A 111 3.81 22.07 -6.79
N GLN A 112 3.97 22.32 -5.52
CA GLN A 112 4.58 23.55 -5.02
C GLN A 112 6.02 23.71 -5.51
N LEU A 113 6.78 22.62 -5.58
CA LEU A 113 8.14 22.64 -6.12
C LEU A 113 8.14 23.04 -7.62
N GLU A 114 7.21 22.52 -8.38
CA GLU A 114 7.08 22.87 -9.79
C GLU A 114 6.66 24.34 -9.98
N GLU A 115 5.68 24.81 -9.20
CA GLU A 115 5.16 26.19 -9.28
C GLU A 115 6.20 27.23 -8.84
N VAL A 116 6.94 26.97 -7.76
CA VAL A 116 7.86 27.96 -7.18
C VAL A 116 9.24 27.93 -7.84
N ALA A 117 9.73 26.73 -8.19
CA ALA A 117 11.09 26.55 -8.67
C ALA A 117 11.18 26.00 -10.11
N SER A 118 10.06 25.67 -10.74
CA SER A 118 10.03 25.01 -12.07
C SER A 118 10.83 23.71 -12.11
N LEU A 119 10.90 23.00 -10.97
CA LEU A 119 11.61 21.74 -10.85
C LEU A 119 10.65 20.56 -10.87
N ARG A 120 11.08 19.46 -11.47
CA ARG A 120 10.41 18.16 -11.42
C ARG A 120 11.18 17.19 -10.55
N VAL A 121 10.46 16.37 -9.81
CA VAL A 121 11.05 15.27 -9.06
C VAL A 121 11.15 14.05 -9.97
N ILE A 122 12.35 13.47 -10.05
CA ILE A 122 12.60 12.15 -10.62
C ILE A 122 13.08 11.29 -9.47
N ALA A 123 12.40 10.19 -9.22
CA ALA A 123 12.71 9.28 -8.13
C ALA A 123 12.71 7.83 -8.63
N ALA A 124 13.56 7.02 -8.00
CA ALA A 124 13.55 5.57 -8.12
C ALA A 124 13.55 4.98 -6.71
N PHE A 125 12.94 3.81 -6.57
CA PHE A 125 12.95 3.07 -5.32
C PHE A 125 13.90 1.89 -5.44
N GLU A 126 14.84 1.78 -4.53
CA GLU A 126 15.69 0.60 -4.37
C GLU A 126 15.04 -0.32 -3.35
N GLN A 127 14.74 -1.54 -3.78
CA GLN A 127 14.12 -2.55 -2.92
C GLN A 127 15.21 -3.44 -2.35
N GLU A 128 15.44 -3.34 -1.05
CA GLU A 128 16.39 -4.19 -0.33
C GLU A 128 15.63 -5.25 0.47
N PHE A 129 16.01 -6.51 0.27
CA PHE A 129 15.38 -7.63 0.96
C PHE A 129 16.34 -8.81 1.09
N LEU A 130 16.07 -9.66 2.05
CA LEU A 130 16.80 -10.89 2.27
C LEU A 130 15.85 -12.08 2.02
N TYR A 131 16.26 -12.97 1.13
CA TYR A 131 15.60 -14.25 0.98
C TYR A 131 16.06 -15.21 2.08
N THR A 132 15.12 -15.84 2.79
CA THR A 132 15.41 -16.84 3.81
C THR A 132 14.66 -18.15 3.52
N GLY A 133 15.31 -19.33 3.58
CA GLY A 133 14.68 -20.65 3.40
C GLY A 133 14.43 -21.09 1.95
N ILE A 134 15.04 -20.45 0.95
CA ILE A 134 14.93 -20.86 -0.45
C ILE A 134 15.96 -21.96 -0.72
N SER A 135 15.48 -23.11 -1.17
CA SER A 135 16.33 -24.12 -1.78
C SER A 135 16.77 -23.68 -3.16
N ASP A 136 17.95 -24.16 -3.61
CA ASP A 136 18.42 -23.90 -4.96
C ASP A 136 17.41 -24.46 -5.97
N ARG A 137 16.79 -23.56 -6.74
CA ARG A 137 15.93 -23.92 -7.87
C ARG A 137 16.68 -23.64 -9.15
N PRO A 138 16.98 -24.67 -9.98
CA PRO A 138 17.45 -24.43 -11.33
C PRO A 138 16.38 -23.62 -12.08
N GLY A 139 16.70 -22.51 -12.64
CA GLY A 139 15.76 -21.65 -13.36
C GLY A 139 15.52 -20.28 -12.72
N ASP A 140 15.75 -20.13 -11.42
CA ASP A 140 15.73 -18.81 -10.77
C ASP A 140 17.03 -18.01 -11.01
N ALA A 141 17.68 -18.28 -12.14
CA ALA A 141 19.02 -17.78 -12.46
C ALA A 141 19.14 -16.24 -12.40
N TYR A 142 18.07 -15.54 -12.74
CA TYR A 142 18.09 -14.09 -12.71
C TYR A 142 18.09 -13.52 -11.29
N ALA A 143 17.21 -14.03 -10.46
CA ALA A 143 17.16 -13.64 -9.04
C ALA A 143 18.46 -14.00 -8.33
N LEU A 144 19.08 -15.11 -8.72
CA LEU A 144 20.33 -15.59 -8.18
C LEU A 144 21.57 -14.83 -8.61
N ALA A 145 21.60 -14.38 -9.85
CA ALA A 145 22.71 -13.59 -10.37
C ALA A 145 22.77 -12.21 -9.71
N ALA A 146 21.62 -11.62 -9.39
CA ALA A 146 21.54 -10.32 -8.75
C ALA A 146 21.76 -10.39 -7.22
N PHE A 147 21.24 -11.45 -6.60
CA PHE A 147 21.30 -11.62 -5.14
C PHE A 147 21.88 -12.98 -4.83
N ARG A 148 23.09 -13.03 -4.34
CA ARG A 148 23.70 -14.30 -3.94
C ARG A 148 22.80 -14.99 -2.95
N ARG A 149 22.24 -16.11 -3.38
CA ARG A 149 21.40 -16.94 -2.55
C ARG A 149 22.23 -17.53 -1.43
N GLN A 150 21.78 -17.31 -0.20
CA GLN A 150 22.27 -18.13 0.89
C GLN A 150 21.44 -19.42 0.91
N PRO A 151 22.05 -20.59 1.02
CA PRO A 151 21.33 -21.82 1.30
C PRO A 151 20.45 -21.58 2.54
N ASP A 152 19.26 -22.13 2.54
CA ASP A 152 18.31 -22.03 3.65
C ASP A 152 17.58 -20.69 3.82
N SER A 153 17.53 -19.86 2.80
CA SER A 153 16.76 -18.64 2.90
C SER A 153 15.47 -18.66 2.09
N ALA A 154 14.34 -18.31 2.70
CA ALA A 154 13.02 -18.18 2.10
C ALA A 154 12.75 -16.74 1.66
N PRO A 155 11.80 -16.46 0.75
CA PRO A 155 11.37 -15.11 0.45
C PRO A 155 11.00 -14.36 1.71
N HIS A 156 11.41 -13.10 1.79
CA HIS A 156 10.98 -12.23 2.87
C HIS A 156 9.43 -12.11 2.86
N PRO A 157 8.76 -12.06 4.03
CA PRO A 157 7.29 -12.02 4.11
C PRO A 157 6.61 -10.93 3.30
N SER A 158 7.29 -9.82 2.99
CA SER A 158 6.77 -8.79 2.10
C SER A 158 6.70 -9.20 0.61
N TYR A 159 7.25 -10.35 0.26
CA TYR A 159 7.19 -10.96 -1.07
C TYR A 159 6.41 -12.27 -1.08
N VAL A 160 6.03 -12.72 0.10
CA VAL A 160 5.09 -13.80 0.28
C VAL A 160 3.78 -13.12 0.64
N ARG A 161 2.87 -13.17 -0.27
CA ARG A 161 1.48 -12.72 -0.19
C ARG A 161 0.90 -12.54 1.17
#